data_82b17aedfd7ebc530ba2bdf4f25036a4
#
_entry.id   82b17aedfd7ebc530ba2bdf4f25036a4
#
_cell.length_a   1.000
_cell.length_b   1.000
_cell.length_c   1.000
_cell.angle_alpha   90.00
_cell.angle_beta   90.00
_cell.angle_gamma   90.00
#
_symmetry.space_group_name_H-M   'P 1'
#
loop_
_entity.id
_entity.type
_entity.pdbx_description
1 polymer ?
#
loop_
_entity_poly.entity_id
_entity_poly.type
_entity_poly.pdbx_seq_one_letter_code
_entity_poly.pdbx_strand_id
1 'polypeptide(L)'
;GVDANQNYLHPGVMLSSMVKRVDNAVYDTFMSAMNDEFEAGVFDLGLAEAGVGAAMDEYNADMVSDEMMASLAELEAGIIAGDIVVQNFTDADFSFEGSCVN
;
A
#
# COMPACT_ATOMS: atom_id res chain seq x y z
N GLY A 1 -11.43 -1.36 2.23
CA GLY A 1 -11.11 -2.78 2.08
C GLY A 1 -9.64 -3.06 2.34
N VAL A 2 -9.28 -4.31 2.46
CA VAL A 2 -7.92 -4.75 2.77
C VAL A 2 -7.56 -5.96 1.91
N ASP A 3 -6.29 -6.03 1.53
CA ASP A 3 -5.62 -7.09 0.75
C ASP A 3 -5.96 -7.08 -0.74
N ALA A 4 -7.21 -7.06 -1.10
CA ALA A 4 -7.67 -7.01 -2.48
C ALA A 4 -8.61 -5.83 -2.67
N ASN A 5 -8.85 -5.44 -3.92
CA ASN A 5 -9.83 -4.41 -4.23
C ASN A 5 -11.25 -4.96 -3.93
N GLN A 6 -11.87 -4.44 -2.90
CA GLN A 6 -13.20 -4.80 -2.43
C GLN A 6 -14.24 -3.71 -2.67
N ASN A 7 -13.89 -2.66 -3.41
CA ASN A 7 -14.77 -1.51 -3.63
C ASN A 7 -16.11 -1.91 -4.26
N TYR A 8 -16.10 -2.93 -5.12
CA TYR A 8 -17.30 -3.43 -5.80
C TYR A 8 -18.31 -4.11 -4.87
N LEU A 9 -17.89 -4.54 -3.68
CA LEU A 9 -18.78 -5.24 -2.74
C LEU A 9 -19.86 -4.33 -2.18
N HIS A 10 -19.50 -3.07 -1.91
CA HIS A 10 -20.41 -2.09 -1.37
C HIS A 10 -20.18 -0.73 -2.02
N PRO A 11 -20.61 -0.56 -3.28
CA PRO A 11 -20.48 0.72 -3.98
C PRO A 11 -21.15 1.86 -3.20
N GLY A 12 -20.47 3.00 -3.10
CA GLY A 12 -20.95 4.15 -2.37
C GLY A 12 -20.73 4.12 -0.86
N VAL A 13 -20.17 3.03 -0.34
CA VAL A 13 -19.87 2.87 1.09
C VAL A 13 -18.37 2.72 1.34
N MET A 14 -17.67 1.97 0.48
CA MET A 14 -16.26 1.76 0.60
C MET A 14 -15.47 2.88 -0.08
N LEU A 15 -14.79 3.68 0.74
CA LEU A 15 -13.99 4.81 0.24
C LEU A 15 -12.83 4.34 -0.64
N SER A 16 -12.12 3.32 -0.21
CA SER A 16 -11.01 2.70 -0.95
C SER A 16 -10.66 1.34 -0.36
N SER A 17 -9.76 0.65 -1.04
CA SER A 17 -9.18 -0.60 -0.56
C SER A 17 -7.65 -0.52 -0.61
N MET A 18 -7.00 -0.94 0.46
CA MET A 18 -5.56 -1.17 0.44
C MET A 18 -5.30 -2.50 -0.26
N VAL A 19 -4.62 -2.42 -1.39
CA VAL A 19 -4.36 -3.58 -2.24
C VAL A 19 -2.93 -4.07 -2.04
N LYS A 20 -2.78 -5.33 -1.71
CA LYS A 20 -1.49 -6.03 -1.77
C LYS A 20 -1.28 -6.52 -3.20
N ARG A 21 -0.24 -6.02 -3.83
CA ARG A 21 0.08 -6.36 -5.22
C ARG A 21 0.89 -7.65 -5.27
N VAL A 22 0.22 -8.76 -4.96
CA VAL A 22 0.81 -10.11 -5.02
C VAL A 22 1.27 -10.43 -6.45
N ASP A 23 0.56 -9.94 -7.44
CA ASP A 23 0.92 -10.05 -8.86
C ASP A 23 2.32 -9.48 -9.13
N ASN A 24 2.60 -8.27 -8.64
CA ASN A 24 3.91 -7.65 -8.77
C ASN A 24 4.99 -8.45 -8.02
N ALA A 25 4.70 -8.87 -6.79
CA ALA A 25 5.66 -9.61 -5.98
C ALA A 25 6.05 -10.94 -6.65
N VAL A 26 5.07 -11.67 -7.19
CA VAL A 26 5.32 -12.92 -7.90
C VAL A 26 6.10 -12.67 -9.20
N TYR A 27 5.70 -11.69 -9.97
CA TYR A 27 6.36 -11.32 -11.22
C TYR A 27 7.83 -10.94 -10.98
N ASP A 28 8.09 -10.05 -10.03
CA ASP A 28 9.43 -9.57 -9.73
C ASP A 28 10.34 -10.69 -9.22
N THR A 29 9.80 -11.58 -8.37
CA THR A 29 10.53 -12.74 -7.87
C THR A 29 10.89 -13.68 -9.01
N PHE A 30 9.96 -13.95 -9.91
CA PHE A 30 10.18 -14.80 -11.07
C PHE A 30 11.24 -14.21 -12.00
N MET A 31 11.16 -12.91 -12.27
CA MET A 31 12.14 -12.22 -13.11
C MET A 31 13.52 -12.20 -12.47
N SER A 32 13.62 -12.00 -11.16
CA SER A 32 14.91 -12.06 -10.46
C SER A 32 15.54 -13.44 -10.54
N ALA A 33 14.74 -14.49 -10.44
CA ALA A 33 15.24 -15.87 -10.61
C ALA A 33 15.74 -16.13 -12.05
N MET A 34 15.03 -15.60 -13.05
CA MET A 34 15.45 -15.73 -14.45
C MET A 34 16.75 -14.99 -14.75
N ASN A 35 17.01 -13.89 -14.04
CA ASN A 35 18.20 -13.06 -14.22
C ASN A 35 19.35 -13.45 -13.29
N ASP A 36 19.27 -14.57 -12.57
CA ASP A 36 20.23 -15.04 -11.57
C ASP A 36 20.47 -14.03 -10.43
N GLU A 37 19.46 -13.21 -10.13
CA GLU A 37 19.49 -12.18 -9.08
C GLU A 37 18.63 -12.57 -7.86
N PHE A 38 18.12 -13.80 -7.82
CA PHE A 38 17.25 -14.26 -6.75
C PHE A 38 18.00 -14.30 -5.42
N GLU A 39 17.41 -13.67 -4.42
CA GLU A 39 17.86 -13.71 -3.03
C GLU A 39 16.77 -14.28 -2.14
N ALA A 40 17.11 -15.29 -1.35
CA ALA A 40 16.19 -15.86 -0.36
C ALA A 40 16.13 -14.96 0.88
N GLY A 41 14.96 -14.86 1.48
CA GLY A 41 14.79 -14.09 2.71
C GLY A 41 13.39 -13.50 2.84
N VAL A 42 13.24 -12.59 3.81
CA VAL A 42 12.01 -11.83 4.03
C VAL A 42 12.21 -10.42 3.51
N PHE A 43 11.29 -9.97 2.65
CA PHE A 43 11.32 -8.64 2.06
C PHE A 43 10.03 -7.89 2.39
N ASP A 44 10.16 -6.65 2.82
CA ASP A 44 9.03 -5.74 3.03
C ASP A 44 8.81 -4.93 1.75
N LEU A 45 7.70 -5.21 1.05
CA LEU A 45 7.36 -4.56 -0.21
C LEU A 45 6.33 -3.46 0.04
N GLY A 46 6.82 -2.24 0.14
CA GLY A 46 5.99 -1.06 0.38
C GLY A 46 5.59 -0.32 -0.90
N LEU A 47 5.28 0.97 -0.75
CA LEU A 47 4.88 1.84 -1.87
C LEU A 47 5.98 2.01 -2.91
N ALA A 48 7.24 2.12 -2.47
CA ALA A 48 8.37 2.32 -3.37
C ALA A 48 8.57 1.12 -4.33
N GLU A 49 8.27 -0.07 -3.86
CA GLU A 49 8.37 -1.32 -4.62
C GLU A 49 7.08 -1.67 -5.37
N ALA A 50 6.07 -0.81 -5.28
CA ALA A 50 4.72 -1.07 -5.80
C ALA A 50 4.11 -2.38 -5.27
N GLY A 51 4.45 -2.74 -4.04
CA GLY A 51 3.91 -3.92 -3.35
C GLY A 51 2.55 -3.70 -2.73
N VAL A 52 2.21 -2.45 -2.47
CA VAL A 52 0.90 -2.03 -1.95
C VAL A 52 0.42 -0.77 -2.66
N GLY A 53 -0.87 -0.51 -2.61
CA GLY A 53 -1.45 0.69 -3.17
C GLY A 53 -2.91 0.88 -2.76
N ALA A 54 -3.45 2.06 -3.03
CA ALA A 54 -4.85 2.36 -2.82
C ALA A 54 -5.64 2.13 -4.12
N ALA A 55 -6.77 1.43 -4.02
CA ALA A 55 -7.62 1.17 -5.17
C ALA A 55 -8.46 2.39 -5.52
N MET A 56 -8.38 2.81 -6.78
CA MET A 56 -9.23 3.87 -7.35
C MET A 56 -9.92 3.30 -8.59
N ASP A 57 -11.25 3.29 -8.57
CA ASP A 57 -12.05 2.74 -9.64
C ASP A 57 -13.42 3.44 -9.75
N GLU A 58 -14.27 2.92 -10.60
CA GLU A 58 -15.61 3.46 -10.83
C GLU A 58 -16.52 3.40 -9.61
N TYR A 59 -16.25 2.50 -8.65
CA TYR A 59 -17.11 2.29 -7.48
C TYR A 59 -16.86 3.32 -6.37
N ASN A 60 -15.69 3.95 -6.34
CA ASN A 60 -15.35 4.97 -5.34
C ASN A 60 -15.04 6.35 -5.94
N ALA A 61 -15.11 6.49 -7.25
CA ALA A 61 -14.76 7.74 -7.93
C ALA A 61 -15.58 8.95 -7.43
N ASP A 62 -16.85 8.74 -7.13
CA ASP A 62 -17.75 9.81 -6.65
C ASP A 62 -17.48 10.22 -5.18
N MET A 63 -16.82 9.36 -4.42
CA MET A 63 -16.50 9.61 -3.00
C MET A 63 -15.13 10.24 -2.79
N VAL A 64 -14.23 10.09 -3.75
CA VAL A 64 -12.86 10.59 -3.65
C VAL A 64 -12.77 11.88 -4.46
N SER A 65 -12.55 13.00 -3.76
CA SER A 65 -12.38 14.31 -4.39
C SER A 65 -10.98 14.48 -4.97
N ASP A 66 -10.82 15.46 -5.86
CA ASP A 66 -9.51 15.80 -6.40
C ASP A 66 -8.52 16.24 -5.31
N GLU A 67 -9.01 16.90 -4.27
CA GLU A 67 -8.20 17.28 -3.11
C GLU A 67 -7.70 16.07 -2.35
N MET A 68 -8.53 15.06 -2.18
CA MET A 68 -8.15 13.80 -1.54
C MET A 68 -7.11 13.05 -2.36
N MET A 69 -7.26 13.02 -3.68
CA MET A 69 -6.30 12.42 -4.60
C MET A 69 -4.94 13.14 -4.54
N ALA A 70 -4.95 14.46 -4.52
CA ALA A 70 -3.73 15.25 -4.42
C ALA A 70 -3.02 15.02 -3.07
N SER A 71 -3.76 15.00 -1.97
CA SER A 71 -3.22 14.71 -0.64
C SER A 71 -2.64 13.30 -0.55
N LEU A 72 -3.32 12.32 -1.13
CA LEU A 72 -2.85 10.94 -1.18
C LEU A 72 -1.53 10.83 -1.95
N ALA A 73 -1.45 11.47 -3.12
CA ALA A 73 -0.24 11.46 -3.93
C ALA A 73 0.94 12.12 -3.21
N GLU A 74 0.71 13.20 -2.48
CA GLU A 74 1.73 13.87 -1.68
C GLU A 74 2.23 12.98 -0.53
N LEU A 75 1.31 12.31 0.18
CA LEU A 75 1.66 11.38 1.25
C LEU A 75 2.43 10.17 0.72
N GLU A 76 2.01 9.60 -0.40
CA GLU A 76 2.72 8.49 -1.04
C GLU A 76 4.15 8.91 -1.43
N ALA A 77 4.30 10.07 -2.04
CA ALA A 77 5.62 10.61 -2.40
C ALA A 77 6.50 10.82 -1.15
N GLY A 78 5.93 11.32 -0.06
CA GLY A 78 6.63 11.50 1.21
C GLY A 78 7.11 10.18 1.81
N ILE A 79 6.30 9.15 1.76
CA ILE A 79 6.66 7.81 2.25
C ILE A 79 7.78 7.21 1.39
N ILE A 80 7.67 7.30 0.07
CA ILE A 80 8.68 6.78 -0.86
C ILE A 80 10.01 7.52 -0.68
N ALA A 81 9.98 8.82 -0.49
CA ALA A 81 11.17 9.65 -0.28
C ALA A 81 11.82 9.48 1.10
N GLY A 82 11.11 8.86 2.05
CA GLY A 82 11.59 8.67 3.41
C GLY A 82 11.30 9.83 4.37
N ASP A 83 10.59 10.87 3.92
CA ASP A 83 10.19 11.98 4.78
C ASP A 83 9.13 11.56 5.80
N ILE A 84 8.30 10.60 5.43
CA ILE A 84 7.30 9.97 6.31
C ILE A 84 7.74 8.52 6.52
N VAL A 85 7.98 8.16 7.78
CA VAL A 85 8.42 6.82 8.15
C VAL A 85 7.25 6.05 8.74
N VAL A 86 6.91 4.91 8.11
CA VAL A 86 5.92 3.98 8.63
C VAL A 86 6.64 2.94 9.48
N GLN A 87 6.30 2.88 10.76
CA GLN A 87 6.92 1.94 11.69
C GLN A 87 6.38 0.53 11.47
N ASN A 88 7.27 -0.45 11.49
CA ASN A 88 6.91 -1.85 11.52
C ASN A 88 6.76 -2.28 12.99
N PHE A 89 5.70 -3.01 13.31
CA PHE A 89 5.46 -3.51 14.66
C PHE A 89 6.62 -4.35 15.22
N THR A 90 7.35 -5.02 14.33
CA THR A 90 8.51 -5.85 14.71
C THR A 90 9.82 -5.08 14.86
N ASP A 91 9.82 -3.78 14.57
CA ASP A 91 11.01 -2.96 14.75
C ASP A 91 11.36 -2.82 16.23
N ALA A 92 12.64 -2.88 16.54
CA ALA A 92 13.12 -2.85 17.94
C ALA A 92 12.80 -1.54 18.66
N ASP A 93 12.69 -0.45 17.91
CA ASP A 93 12.38 0.89 18.39
C ASP A 93 10.90 1.26 18.23
N PHE A 94 10.06 0.29 17.86
CA PHE A 94 8.63 0.53 17.72
C PHE A 94 8.04 1.02 19.05
N SER A 95 7.42 2.19 19.00
CA SER A 95 6.67 2.71 20.14
C SER A 95 5.30 3.18 19.67
N PHE A 96 4.27 2.78 20.38
CA PHE A 96 2.91 3.23 20.09
C PHE A 96 2.61 4.47 20.95
N GLU A 97 2.64 5.63 20.30
CA GLU A 97 2.25 6.91 20.92
C GLU A 97 0.89 7.32 20.41
N GLY A 98 -0.12 6.75 20.94
CA GLY A 98 -1.46 7.13 20.56
C GLY A 98 -2.47 6.29 21.27
N SER A 99 -3.64 6.84 21.47
CA SER A 99 -4.77 6.06 21.94
C SER A 99 -5.45 5.41 20.75
N CYS A 100 -5.76 4.14 20.88
CA CYS A 100 -6.76 3.56 20.00
C CYS A 100 -8.03 4.38 20.21
N VAL A 101 -8.38 5.15 19.22
CA VAL A 101 -9.61 5.91 19.26
C VAL A 101 -10.76 4.94 19.07
N ASN A 102 -11.56 4.88 20.08
CA ASN A 102 -12.78 4.10 20.03
C ASN A 102 -13.93 4.96 19.53
#